data_72fc0f12232175e49cf146b43245d54d
#
_entry.id   72fc0f12232175e49cf146b43245d54d
#
_cell.length_a   1.000
_cell.length_b   1.000
_cell.length_c   1.000
_cell.angle_alpha   90.00
_cell.angle_beta   90.00
_cell.angle_gamma   90.00
#
_symmetry.space_group_name_H-M   'P 1'
#
loop_
_entity.id
_entity.type
_entity.pdbx_description
1 polymer ?
#
loop_
_entity_poly.entity_id
_entity_poly.type
_entity_poly.pdbx_seq_one_letter_code
_entity_poly.pdbx_strand_id
1 'polypeptide(L)'
;MESSVFEAQSLFYQSAYSGCIEFAQTHAPNGITDNTSLILLVYAARAALAMGDIAGARQLLGDDSEQPVAMSVLLLADFMEMKRSGDDAGSEDVIQQLIMLLDVVEPGELAAEIVRYQVGLALHENGDTQNALETLGVIGAGGSTELECIALGVHILLEIQRVDLAEKEYLAARKQNDDSILVQYMEAWIGLVRGGRATQQAYYVYDEMSQNTMIAHTRNMVPSLVGKAVAQAAQNDVPGATNTLNEALALDPQHTLALANQGVVQSLASDVTVPEAESTTNMYAKTEPVSALVSFWDTKRHELEQAVAAMQ
;
A
#
# COMPACT_ATOMS: atom_id res chain seq x y z
N MET A 1 -9.75 -18.89 19.00
CA MET A 1 -9.30 -19.06 17.60
C MET A 1 -9.57 -17.80 16.78
N GLU A 2 -10.83 -17.38 16.61
CA GLU A 2 -11.14 -16.13 15.87
C GLU A 2 -10.50 -14.87 16.46
N SER A 3 -10.38 -14.78 17.79
CA SER A 3 -9.78 -13.60 18.47
C SER A 3 -8.30 -13.40 18.18
N SER A 4 -7.49 -14.46 18.06
CA SER A 4 -6.05 -14.34 17.79
C SER A 4 -5.76 -13.96 16.32
N VAL A 5 -6.55 -14.51 15.39
CA VAL A 5 -6.46 -14.12 13.98
C VAL A 5 -6.85 -12.65 13.80
N PHE A 6 -7.94 -12.22 14.43
CA PHE A 6 -8.39 -10.83 14.41
C PHE A 6 -7.32 -9.86 14.98
N GLU A 7 -6.65 -10.25 16.07
CA GLU A 7 -5.56 -9.45 16.64
C GLU A 7 -4.38 -9.31 15.67
N ALA A 8 -3.95 -10.40 15.03
CA ALA A 8 -2.89 -10.35 14.04
C ALA A 8 -3.27 -9.48 12.83
N GLN A 9 -4.52 -9.57 12.34
CA GLN A 9 -5.05 -8.70 11.30
C GLN A 9 -5.04 -7.24 11.73
N SER A 10 -5.50 -6.95 12.95
CA SER A 10 -5.53 -5.60 13.50
C SER A 10 -4.14 -4.98 13.57
N LEU A 11 -3.14 -5.73 14.07
CA LEU A 11 -1.75 -5.30 14.11
C LEU A 11 -1.19 -5.03 12.70
N PHE A 12 -1.51 -5.92 11.76
CA PHE A 12 -1.07 -5.77 10.37
C PHE A 12 -1.66 -4.52 9.71
N TYR A 13 -2.97 -4.28 9.83
CA TYR A 13 -3.63 -3.12 9.23
C TYR A 13 -3.22 -1.80 9.87
N GLN A 14 -2.79 -1.81 11.13
CA GLN A 14 -2.20 -0.66 11.81
C GLN A 14 -0.74 -0.43 11.45
N SER A 15 -0.16 -1.18 10.52
CA SER A 15 1.27 -1.18 10.18
C SER A 15 2.20 -1.54 11.34
N ALA A 16 1.67 -2.14 12.41
CA ALA A 16 2.43 -2.63 13.56
C ALA A 16 3.11 -3.98 13.23
N TYR A 17 3.87 -4.00 12.12
CA TYR A 17 4.40 -5.23 11.53
C TYR A 17 5.28 -6.04 12.49
N SER A 18 6.18 -5.40 13.22
CA SER A 18 7.01 -6.09 14.22
C SER A 18 6.16 -6.73 15.32
N GLY A 19 5.12 -6.02 15.78
CA GLY A 19 4.17 -6.55 16.76
C GLY A 19 3.35 -7.72 16.21
N CYS A 20 2.95 -7.65 14.93
CA CYS A 20 2.26 -8.75 14.25
C CYS A 20 3.13 -10.01 14.18
N ILE A 21 4.41 -9.88 13.84
CA ILE A 21 5.37 -10.99 13.78
C ILE A 21 5.58 -11.60 15.18
N GLU A 22 5.85 -10.77 16.19
CA GLU A 22 6.04 -11.23 17.57
C GLU A 22 4.80 -11.93 18.11
N PHE A 23 3.63 -11.37 17.86
CA PHE A 23 2.35 -11.96 18.25
C PHE A 23 2.14 -13.34 17.60
N ALA A 24 2.36 -13.46 16.29
CA ALA A 24 2.21 -14.72 15.57
C ALA A 24 3.22 -15.77 16.06
N GLN A 25 4.48 -15.44 16.27
CA GLN A 25 5.49 -16.34 16.78
C GLN A 25 5.18 -16.82 18.23
N THR A 26 4.61 -15.95 19.04
CA THR A 26 4.19 -16.30 20.40
C THR A 26 3.03 -17.30 20.41
N HIS A 27 2.08 -17.15 19.46
CA HIS A 27 0.87 -18.00 19.40
C HIS A 27 1.02 -19.22 18.48
N ALA A 28 2.06 -19.25 17.63
CA ALA A 28 2.43 -20.36 16.77
C ALA A 28 3.92 -20.76 16.94
N PRO A 29 4.39 -21.07 18.17
CA PRO A 29 5.81 -21.31 18.44
C PRO A 29 6.37 -22.57 17.77
N ASN A 30 5.50 -23.51 17.38
CA ASN A 30 5.85 -24.76 16.70
C ASN A 30 5.67 -24.69 15.17
N GLY A 31 5.49 -23.50 14.60
CA GLY A 31 5.19 -23.34 13.20
C GLY A 31 3.76 -23.67 12.84
N ILE A 32 3.52 -24.07 11.60
CA ILE A 32 2.17 -24.42 11.08
C ILE A 32 1.76 -25.78 11.63
N THR A 33 0.79 -25.79 12.53
CA THR A 33 0.22 -27.02 13.14
C THR A 33 -1.28 -27.18 12.85
N ASP A 34 -1.97 -26.09 12.61
CA ASP A 34 -3.40 -26.02 12.31
C ASP A 34 -3.72 -24.79 11.45
N ASN A 35 -4.98 -24.62 11.07
CA ASN A 35 -5.40 -23.47 10.25
C ASN A 35 -5.19 -22.12 10.95
N THR A 36 -5.31 -22.06 12.27
CA THR A 36 -5.09 -20.82 13.03
C THR A 36 -3.62 -20.40 13.00
N SER A 37 -2.70 -21.33 13.30
CA SER A 37 -1.26 -21.08 13.23
C SER A 37 -0.81 -20.74 11.80
N LEU A 38 -1.41 -21.38 10.78
CA LEU A 38 -1.18 -21.05 9.39
C LEU A 38 -1.53 -19.58 9.08
N ILE A 39 -2.73 -19.13 9.43
CA ILE A 39 -3.17 -17.75 9.15
C ILE A 39 -2.35 -16.74 9.95
N LEU A 40 -2.01 -17.01 11.22
CA LEU A 40 -1.14 -16.14 12.01
C LEU A 40 0.23 -15.95 11.35
N LEU A 41 0.87 -17.04 10.91
CA LEU A 41 2.16 -16.99 10.25
C LEU A 41 2.09 -16.36 8.84
N VAL A 42 0.97 -16.51 8.15
CA VAL A 42 0.69 -15.81 6.88
C VAL A 42 0.67 -14.29 7.09
N TYR A 43 -0.03 -13.78 8.12
CA TYR A 43 -0.03 -12.35 8.42
C TYR A 43 1.37 -11.86 8.87
N ALA A 44 2.10 -12.67 9.64
CA ALA A 44 3.47 -12.37 10.02
C ALA A 44 4.41 -12.30 8.80
N ALA A 45 4.29 -13.23 7.87
CA ALA A 45 5.09 -13.23 6.64
C ALA A 45 4.74 -12.04 5.74
N ARG A 46 3.47 -11.70 5.61
CA ARG A 46 3.03 -10.48 4.91
C ARG A 46 3.57 -9.21 5.58
N ALA A 47 3.61 -9.17 6.91
CA ALA A 47 4.22 -8.08 7.66
C ALA A 47 5.74 -7.97 7.40
N ALA A 48 6.45 -9.12 7.31
CA ALA A 48 7.85 -9.15 6.94
C ALA A 48 8.07 -8.63 5.50
N LEU A 49 7.23 -9.04 4.54
CA LEU A 49 7.28 -8.51 3.15
C LEU A 49 7.03 -6.99 3.11
N ALA A 50 6.08 -6.48 3.89
CA ALA A 50 5.81 -5.04 3.98
C ALA A 50 7.01 -4.25 4.53
N MET A 51 7.85 -4.88 5.36
CA MET A 51 9.13 -4.31 5.82
C MET A 51 10.30 -4.53 4.85
N GLY A 52 10.08 -5.26 3.74
CA GLY A 52 11.12 -5.62 2.77
C GLY A 52 11.98 -6.81 3.20
N ASP A 53 11.61 -7.52 4.27
CA ASP A 53 12.32 -8.72 4.76
C ASP A 53 11.77 -9.99 4.12
N ILE A 54 12.17 -10.23 2.87
CA ILE A 54 11.78 -11.42 2.11
C ILE A 54 12.30 -12.70 2.76
N ALA A 55 13.54 -12.67 3.29
CA ALA A 55 14.12 -13.83 3.93
C ALA A 55 13.36 -14.21 5.22
N GLY A 56 12.95 -13.23 6.02
CA GLY A 56 12.11 -13.43 7.18
C GLY A 56 10.74 -14.02 6.84
N ALA A 57 10.11 -13.55 5.77
CA ALA A 57 8.83 -14.10 5.30
C ALA A 57 8.96 -15.60 4.91
N ARG A 58 10.01 -15.97 4.16
CA ARG A 58 10.29 -17.38 3.81
C ARG A 58 10.57 -18.24 5.04
N GLN A 59 11.33 -17.72 6.01
CA GLN A 59 11.61 -18.45 7.24
C GLN A 59 10.36 -18.74 8.08
N LEU A 60 9.39 -17.79 8.10
CA LEU A 60 8.14 -17.93 8.85
C LEU A 60 7.21 -19.01 8.27
N LEU A 61 7.14 -19.12 6.95
CA LEU A 61 6.24 -20.05 6.26
C LEU A 61 6.90 -21.38 5.90
N GLY A 62 8.23 -21.41 5.77
CA GLY A 62 8.99 -22.52 5.20
C GLY A 62 8.93 -22.51 3.67
N ASP A 63 10.09 -22.66 3.02
CA ASP A 63 10.20 -22.60 1.56
C ASP A 63 9.42 -23.73 0.83
N ASP A 64 9.21 -24.86 1.49
CA ASP A 64 8.54 -26.05 0.95
C ASP A 64 7.07 -26.16 1.40
N SER A 65 6.43 -25.05 1.79
CA SER A 65 5.03 -25.09 2.23
C SER A 65 4.09 -25.49 1.10
N GLU A 66 3.30 -26.55 1.32
CA GLU A 66 2.28 -27.02 0.38
C GLU A 66 0.92 -26.33 0.57
N GLN A 67 0.79 -25.46 1.56
CA GLN A 67 -0.46 -24.76 1.85
C GLN A 67 -0.69 -23.61 0.85
N PRO A 68 -1.82 -23.61 0.09
CA PRO A 68 -2.02 -22.63 -1.00
C PRO A 68 -1.91 -21.17 -0.53
N VAL A 69 -2.41 -20.84 0.67
CA VAL A 69 -2.32 -19.48 1.22
C VAL A 69 -0.88 -19.08 1.57
N ALA A 70 -0.06 -20.01 2.09
CA ALA A 70 1.35 -19.75 2.34
C ALA A 70 2.13 -19.63 1.02
N MET A 71 1.85 -20.51 0.05
CA MET A 71 2.42 -20.45 -1.30
C MET A 71 2.13 -19.10 -1.98
N SER A 72 0.92 -18.55 -1.81
CA SER A 72 0.58 -17.25 -2.42
C SER A 72 1.46 -16.10 -1.90
N VAL A 73 1.82 -16.13 -0.61
CA VAL A 73 2.72 -15.12 -0.02
C VAL A 73 4.16 -15.32 -0.49
N LEU A 74 4.62 -16.58 -0.61
CA LEU A 74 5.96 -16.89 -1.12
C LEU A 74 6.09 -16.50 -2.60
N LEU A 75 5.08 -16.79 -3.43
CA LEU A 75 5.05 -16.37 -4.82
C LEU A 75 4.99 -14.84 -4.95
N LEU A 76 4.26 -14.14 -4.07
CA LEU A 76 4.30 -12.68 -4.05
C LEU A 76 5.70 -12.15 -3.71
N ALA A 77 6.43 -12.83 -2.81
CA ALA A 77 7.81 -12.50 -2.52
C ALA A 77 8.71 -12.65 -3.76
N ASP A 78 8.54 -13.75 -4.50
CA ASP A 78 9.26 -13.99 -5.78
C ASP A 78 8.93 -12.91 -6.81
N PHE A 79 7.66 -12.57 -6.95
CA PHE A 79 7.20 -11.49 -7.82
C PHE A 79 7.87 -10.16 -7.50
N MET A 80 7.94 -9.79 -6.21
CA MET A 80 8.61 -8.56 -5.77
C MET A 80 10.11 -8.56 -6.08
N GLU A 81 10.79 -9.71 -5.95
CA GLU A 81 12.20 -9.85 -6.31
C GLU A 81 12.42 -9.70 -7.82
N MET A 82 11.58 -10.31 -8.65
CA MET A 82 11.63 -10.22 -10.11
C MET A 82 11.37 -8.80 -10.59
N LYS A 83 10.35 -8.14 -10.07
CA LYS A 83 10.08 -6.72 -10.36
C LYS A 83 11.27 -5.82 -10.00
N ARG A 84 11.91 -6.06 -8.85
CA ARG A 84 13.10 -5.29 -8.45
C ARG A 84 14.29 -5.53 -9.36
N SER A 85 14.44 -6.75 -9.91
CA SER A 85 15.51 -7.09 -10.85
C SER A 85 15.22 -6.68 -12.31
N GLY A 86 13.98 -6.31 -12.63
CA GLY A 86 13.53 -6.00 -14.00
C GLY A 86 13.29 -7.23 -14.85
N ASP A 87 13.03 -8.39 -14.25
CA ASP A 87 12.67 -9.62 -14.94
C ASP A 87 11.16 -9.70 -15.18
N ASP A 88 10.70 -9.06 -16.25
CA ASP A 88 9.28 -9.04 -16.61
C ASP A 88 8.74 -10.42 -17.01
N ALA A 89 9.55 -11.25 -17.67
CA ALA A 89 9.13 -12.61 -18.06
C ALA A 89 8.94 -13.51 -16.83
N GLY A 90 9.87 -13.46 -15.88
CA GLY A 90 9.74 -14.18 -14.61
C GLY A 90 8.55 -13.70 -13.79
N SER A 91 8.29 -12.38 -13.78
CA SER A 91 7.11 -11.80 -13.13
C SER A 91 5.79 -12.35 -13.67
N GLU A 92 5.68 -12.50 -15.01
CA GLU A 92 4.50 -13.05 -15.68
C GLU A 92 4.28 -14.53 -15.30
N ASP A 93 5.35 -15.34 -15.30
CA ASP A 93 5.28 -16.74 -14.91
C ASP A 93 4.81 -16.93 -13.46
N VAL A 94 5.26 -16.08 -12.55
CA VAL A 94 4.82 -16.10 -11.14
C VAL A 94 3.35 -15.70 -11.01
N ILE A 95 2.88 -14.69 -11.74
CA ILE A 95 1.46 -14.31 -11.77
C ILE A 95 0.59 -15.48 -12.22
N GLN A 96 0.99 -16.22 -13.24
CA GLN A 96 0.24 -17.40 -13.68
C GLN A 96 0.16 -18.48 -12.59
N GLN A 97 1.24 -18.70 -11.84
CA GLN A 97 1.23 -19.60 -10.69
C GLN A 97 0.30 -19.12 -9.58
N LEU A 98 0.31 -17.82 -9.28
CA LEU A 98 -0.61 -17.19 -8.31
C LEU A 98 -2.08 -17.39 -8.72
N ILE A 99 -2.42 -17.17 -9.99
CA ILE A 99 -3.78 -17.36 -10.52
C ILE A 99 -4.24 -18.81 -10.35
N MET A 100 -3.37 -19.79 -10.59
CA MET A 100 -3.71 -21.22 -10.40
C MET A 100 -4.10 -21.57 -8.96
N LEU A 101 -3.61 -20.81 -7.96
CA LEU A 101 -3.98 -21.05 -6.57
C LEU A 101 -5.45 -20.69 -6.29
N LEU A 102 -6.08 -19.83 -7.08
CA LEU A 102 -7.50 -19.49 -6.92
C LEU A 102 -8.42 -20.70 -7.16
N ASP A 103 -8.00 -21.65 -8.00
CA ASP A 103 -8.77 -22.85 -8.31
C ASP A 103 -8.61 -23.94 -7.23
N VAL A 104 -7.62 -23.81 -6.35
CA VAL A 104 -7.30 -24.81 -5.31
C VAL A 104 -7.89 -24.45 -3.95
N VAL A 105 -8.13 -23.16 -3.68
CA VAL A 105 -8.67 -22.71 -2.40
C VAL A 105 -10.19 -22.77 -2.39
N GLU A 106 -10.78 -23.12 -1.21
CA GLU A 106 -12.23 -23.17 -1.06
C GLU A 106 -12.82 -21.75 -0.95
N PRO A 107 -13.76 -21.37 -1.84
CA PRO A 107 -14.37 -20.04 -1.81
C PRO A 107 -15.10 -19.75 -0.48
N GLY A 108 -14.95 -18.54 0.01
CA GLY A 108 -15.61 -18.06 1.24
C GLY A 108 -14.83 -18.30 2.53
N GLU A 109 -13.67 -18.96 2.46
CA GLU A 109 -12.73 -19.03 3.58
C GLU A 109 -11.75 -17.84 3.56
N LEU A 110 -11.29 -17.41 4.74
CA LEU A 110 -10.30 -16.33 4.86
C LEU A 110 -9.03 -16.62 4.07
N ALA A 111 -8.59 -17.88 4.02
CA ALA A 111 -7.44 -18.30 3.22
C ALA A 111 -7.63 -17.99 1.71
N ALA A 112 -8.82 -18.23 1.17
CA ALA A 112 -9.14 -17.94 -0.22
C ALA A 112 -9.14 -16.42 -0.50
N GLU A 113 -9.65 -15.63 0.44
CA GLU A 113 -9.67 -14.17 0.30
C GLU A 113 -8.25 -13.59 0.38
N ILE A 114 -7.37 -14.14 1.20
CA ILE A 114 -5.95 -13.76 1.24
C ILE A 114 -5.28 -14.09 -0.10
N VAL A 115 -5.49 -15.28 -0.66
CA VAL A 115 -4.97 -15.65 -2.00
C VAL A 115 -5.50 -14.68 -3.06
N ARG A 116 -6.81 -14.40 -3.04
CA ARG A 116 -7.44 -13.43 -3.96
C ARG A 116 -6.80 -12.04 -3.87
N TYR A 117 -6.53 -11.56 -2.65
CA TYR A 117 -5.83 -10.30 -2.43
C TYR A 117 -4.42 -10.32 -3.05
N GLN A 118 -3.63 -11.40 -2.83
CA GLN A 118 -2.26 -11.50 -3.35
C GLN A 118 -2.23 -11.52 -4.88
N VAL A 119 -3.16 -12.27 -5.50
CA VAL A 119 -3.30 -12.30 -6.97
C VAL A 119 -3.70 -10.92 -7.50
N GLY A 120 -4.70 -10.28 -6.88
CA GLY A 120 -5.16 -8.95 -7.28
C GLY A 120 -4.05 -7.90 -7.17
N LEU A 121 -3.24 -7.96 -6.12
CA LEU A 121 -2.09 -7.07 -5.94
C LEU A 121 -1.03 -7.31 -7.03
N ALA A 122 -0.64 -8.56 -7.29
CA ALA A 122 0.35 -8.87 -8.31
C ALA A 122 -0.10 -8.46 -9.73
N LEU A 123 -1.37 -8.69 -10.07
CA LEU A 123 -1.95 -8.25 -11.33
C LEU A 123 -1.93 -6.72 -11.48
N HIS A 124 -2.31 -6.01 -10.42
CA HIS A 124 -2.29 -4.55 -10.40
C HIS A 124 -0.88 -3.99 -10.59
N GLU A 125 0.10 -4.49 -9.82
CA GLU A 125 1.50 -4.08 -9.92
C GLU A 125 2.13 -4.43 -11.30
N ASN A 126 1.57 -5.42 -11.98
CA ASN A 126 1.96 -5.75 -13.36
C ASN A 126 1.23 -4.90 -14.43
N GLY A 127 0.33 -4.02 -14.02
CA GLY A 127 -0.44 -3.12 -14.90
C GLY A 127 -1.74 -3.72 -15.45
N ASP A 128 -2.10 -4.95 -15.08
CA ASP A 128 -3.35 -5.59 -15.48
C ASP A 128 -4.50 -5.22 -14.53
N THR A 129 -4.87 -3.96 -14.57
CA THR A 129 -5.87 -3.34 -13.68
C THR A 129 -7.24 -3.98 -13.81
N GLN A 130 -7.65 -4.39 -15.02
CA GLN A 130 -8.97 -4.98 -15.23
C GLN A 130 -9.07 -6.34 -14.53
N ASN A 131 -8.14 -7.25 -14.78
CA ASN A 131 -8.14 -8.57 -14.17
C ASN A 131 -7.90 -8.49 -12.65
N ALA A 132 -7.14 -7.50 -12.17
CA ALA A 132 -7.00 -7.22 -10.74
C ALA A 132 -8.35 -6.90 -10.09
N LEU A 133 -9.14 -5.97 -10.64
CA LEU A 133 -10.45 -5.59 -10.11
C LEU A 133 -11.48 -6.74 -10.20
N GLU A 134 -11.44 -7.55 -11.26
CA GLU A 134 -12.28 -8.73 -11.40
C GLU A 134 -11.93 -9.79 -10.35
N THR A 135 -10.64 -10.05 -10.16
CA THR A 135 -10.14 -11.00 -9.14
C THR A 135 -10.50 -10.56 -7.74
N LEU A 136 -10.35 -9.27 -7.42
CA LEU A 136 -10.74 -8.71 -6.13
C LEU A 136 -12.27 -8.70 -5.90
N GLY A 137 -13.07 -8.99 -6.92
CA GLY A 137 -14.52 -9.02 -6.83
C GLY A 137 -15.17 -7.64 -6.72
N VAL A 138 -14.47 -6.56 -7.10
CA VAL A 138 -14.97 -5.19 -7.05
C VAL A 138 -15.76 -4.84 -8.31
N ILE A 139 -15.43 -5.49 -9.42
CA ILE A 139 -16.19 -5.45 -10.66
C ILE A 139 -16.57 -6.87 -11.09
N GLY A 140 -17.64 -7.03 -11.87
CA GLY A 140 -18.09 -8.35 -12.30
C GLY A 140 -19.14 -8.99 -11.38
N ALA A 141 -19.31 -10.31 -11.48
CA ALA A 141 -20.41 -11.05 -10.84
C ALA A 141 -20.06 -11.68 -9.47
N GLY A 142 -18.81 -11.64 -9.03
CA GLY A 142 -18.32 -12.33 -7.83
C GLY A 142 -17.86 -11.39 -6.74
N GLY A 143 -18.75 -10.58 -6.15
CA GLY A 143 -18.39 -9.60 -5.12
C GLY A 143 -17.68 -10.24 -3.92
N SER A 144 -16.52 -9.71 -3.53
CA SER A 144 -15.90 -10.03 -2.25
C SER A 144 -16.60 -9.31 -1.11
N THR A 145 -16.65 -9.96 0.04
CA THR A 145 -17.08 -9.34 1.31
C THR A 145 -15.89 -9.04 2.21
N GLU A 146 -14.69 -9.46 1.82
CA GLU A 146 -13.47 -9.25 2.59
C GLU A 146 -12.93 -7.84 2.39
N LEU A 147 -12.72 -7.14 3.51
CA LEU A 147 -12.36 -5.71 3.50
C LEU A 147 -11.01 -5.43 2.85
N GLU A 148 -10.03 -6.35 2.90
CA GLU A 148 -8.74 -6.16 2.22
C GLU A 148 -8.90 -6.12 0.71
N CYS A 149 -9.67 -7.05 0.14
CA CYS A 149 -9.94 -7.08 -1.29
C CYS A 149 -10.69 -5.83 -1.74
N ILE A 150 -11.69 -5.40 -0.95
CA ILE A 150 -12.45 -4.18 -1.24
C ILE A 150 -11.54 -2.94 -1.14
N ALA A 151 -10.71 -2.84 -0.11
CA ALA A 151 -9.82 -1.69 0.10
C ALA A 151 -8.81 -1.56 -1.04
N LEU A 152 -8.17 -2.65 -1.47
CA LEU A 152 -7.29 -2.64 -2.64
C LEU A 152 -8.06 -2.26 -3.91
N GLY A 153 -9.25 -2.81 -4.12
CA GLY A 153 -10.10 -2.45 -5.25
C GLY A 153 -10.50 -0.98 -5.26
N VAL A 154 -10.85 -0.41 -4.11
CA VAL A 154 -11.12 1.05 -3.96
C VAL A 154 -9.89 1.87 -4.31
N HIS A 155 -8.70 1.46 -3.83
CA HIS A 155 -7.44 2.12 -4.18
C HIS A 155 -7.21 2.14 -5.70
N ILE A 156 -7.32 0.99 -6.35
CA ILE A 156 -7.17 0.85 -7.81
C ILE A 156 -8.22 1.71 -8.57
N LEU A 157 -9.47 1.71 -8.12
CA LEU A 157 -10.53 2.52 -8.73
C LEU A 157 -10.24 4.02 -8.64
N LEU A 158 -9.67 4.49 -7.53
CA LEU A 158 -9.27 5.88 -7.38
C LEU A 158 -8.10 6.23 -8.30
N GLU A 159 -7.14 5.34 -8.49
CA GLU A 159 -6.01 5.51 -9.38
C GLU A 159 -6.45 5.68 -10.85
N ILE A 160 -7.42 4.87 -11.29
CA ILE A 160 -8.02 5.00 -12.64
C ILE A 160 -9.14 6.06 -12.72
N GLN A 161 -9.24 6.94 -11.72
CA GLN A 161 -10.20 8.05 -11.65
C GLN A 161 -11.68 7.63 -11.64
N ARG A 162 -11.99 6.41 -11.19
CA ARG A 162 -13.37 5.91 -11.04
C ARG A 162 -13.87 6.09 -9.61
N VAL A 163 -13.89 7.35 -9.19
CA VAL A 163 -14.36 7.76 -7.84
C VAL A 163 -15.80 7.32 -7.59
N ASP A 164 -16.64 7.31 -8.62
CA ASP A 164 -18.03 6.85 -8.57
C ASP A 164 -18.17 5.40 -8.10
N LEU A 165 -17.33 4.51 -8.63
CA LEU A 165 -17.30 3.10 -8.24
C LEU A 165 -16.63 2.92 -6.88
N ALA A 166 -15.51 3.61 -6.63
CA ALA A 166 -14.82 3.59 -5.35
C ALA A 166 -15.75 3.92 -4.18
N GLU A 167 -16.58 4.96 -4.31
CA GLU A 167 -17.56 5.35 -3.30
C GLU A 167 -18.67 4.32 -3.11
N LYS A 168 -19.12 3.71 -4.18
CA LYS A 168 -20.14 2.66 -4.10
C LYS A 168 -19.63 1.48 -3.27
N GLU A 169 -18.43 1.01 -3.53
CA GLU A 169 -17.80 -0.11 -2.81
C GLU A 169 -17.50 0.27 -1.35
N TYR A 170 -16.94 1.45 -1.09
CA TYR A 170 -16.75 1.98 0.25
C TYR A 170 -18.05 2.04 1.06
N LEU A 171 -19.14 2.57 0.48
CA LEU A 171 -20.42 2.67 1.16
C LEU A 171 -21.04 1.29 1.46
N ALA A 172 -20.78 0.30 0.62
CA ALA A 172 -21.19 -1.06 0.86
C ALA A 172 -20.39 -1.69 2.03
N ALA A 173 -19.06 -1.52 2.04
CA ALA A 173 -18.17 -1.99 3.10
C ALA A 173 -18.49 -1.33 4.46
N ARG A 174 -18.70 -0.02 4.48
CA ARG A 174 -19.05 0.75 5.68
C ARG A 174 -20.33 0.27 6.35
N LYS A 175 -21.33 -0.15 5.58
CA LYS A 175 -22.59 -0.69 6.13
C LYS A 175 -22.42 -1.99 6.90
N GLN A 176 -21.38 -2.74 6.59
CA GLN A 176 -21.07 -4.02 7.21
C GLN A 176 -20.15 -3.87 8.43
N ASN A 177 -19.19 -2.95 8.36
CA ASN A 177 -18.16 -2.77 9.37
C ASN A 177 -17.62 -1.33 9.35
N ASP A 178 -18.30 -0.38 10.01
CA ASP A 178 -17.94 1.04 10.04
C ASP A 178 -16.75 1.36 10.96
N ASP A 179 -16.46 0.51 11.93
CA ASP A 179 -15.34 0.69 12.87
C ASP A 179 -14.00 0.17 12.33
N SER A 180 -13.99 -0.50 11.16
CA SER A 180 -12.75 -1.04 10.61
C SER A 180 -11.79 0.05 10.17
N ILE A 181 -10.51 -0.12 10.52
CA ILE A 181 -9.42 0.74 10.05
C ILE A 181 -9.33 0.82 8.52
N LEU A 182 -9.61 -0.29 7.82
CA LEU A 182 -9.61 -0.32 6.35
C LEU A 182 -10.73 0.55 5.78
N VAL A 183 -11.90 0.58 6.43
CA VAL A 183 -13.01 1.46 6.04
C VAL A 183 -12.64 2.92 6.27
N GLN A 184 -11.96 3.25 7.37
CA GLN A 184 -11.46 4.58 7.63
C GLN A 184 -10.41 5.02 6.60
N TYR A 185 -9.49 4.14 6.19
CA TYR A 185 -8.55 4.44 5.12
C TYR A 185 -9.24 4.68 3.78
N MET A 186 -10.23 3.85 3.40
CA MET A 186 -11.01 4.08 2.18
C MET A 186 -11.71 5.44 2.19
N GLU A 187 -12.29 5.85 3.33
CA GLU A 187 -12.88 7.17 3.50
C GLU A 187 -11.86 8.29 3.30
N ALA A 188 -10.67 8.14 3.90
CA ALA A 188 -9.59 9.11 3.78
C ALA A 188 -9.10 9.24 2.32
N TRP A 189 -8.86 8.13 1.62
CA TRP A 189 -8.44 8.15 0.21
C TRP A 189 -9.46 8.84 -0.69
N ILE A 190 -10.73 8.46 -0.56
CA ILE A 190 -11.84 9.10 -1.31
C ILE A 190 -11.91 10.60 -0.97
N GLY A 191 -11.74 10.95 0.33
CA GLY A 191 -11.75 12.31 0.80
C GLY A 191 -10.64 13.18 0.20
N LEU A 192 -9.42 12.62 0.06
CA LEU A 192 -8.29 13.30 -0.58
C LEU A 192 -8.56 13.55 -2.07
N VAL A 193 -9.12 12.57 -2.79
CA VAL A 193 -9.43 12.71 -4.23
C VAL A 193 -10.59 13.69 -4.47
N ARG A 194 -11.61 13.69 -3.62
CA ARG A 194 -12.76 14.61 -3.71
C ARG A 194 -12.41 16.06 -3.38
N GLY A 195 -11.51 16.24 -2.45
CA GLY A 195 -11.14 17.57 -2.00
C GLY A 195 -12.17 18.26 -1.08
N GLY A 196 -11.98 19.54 -0.85
CA GLY A 196 -12.88 20.38 -0.06
C GLY A 196 -13.02 19.92 1.39
N ARG A 197 -14.24 19.82 1.90
CA ARG A 197 -14.48 19.42 3.31
C ARG A 197 -14.08 17.98 3.61
N ALA A 198 -14.05 17.11 2.61
CA ALA A 198 -13.69 15.71 2.80
C ALA A 198 -12.19 15.53 3.12
N THR A 199 -11.33 16.47 2.71
CA THR A 199 -9.90 16.45 3.09
C THR A 199 -9.67 16.66 4.58
N GLN A 200 -10.58 17.37 5.27
CA GLN A 200 -10.49 17.55 6.71
C GLN A 200 -10.73 16.22 7.46
N GLN A 201 -11.67 15.41 6.97
CA GLN A 201 -11.90 14.08 7.54
C GLN A 201 -10.68 13.18 7.30
N ALA A 202 -10.12 13.20 6.09
CA ALA A 202 -8.89 12.48 5.79
C ALA A 202 -7.73 12.89 6.70
N TYR A 203 -7.58 14.19 6.99
CA TYR A 203 -6.58 14.67 7.94
C TYR A 203 -6.75 14.03 9.33
N TYR A 204 -7.97 13.98 9.87
CA TYR A 204 -8.20 13.39 11.19
C TYR A 204 -7.89 11.90 11.23
N VAL A 205 -8.25 11.15 10.18
CA VAL A 205 -7.91 9.73 10.09
C VAL A 205 -6.39 9.52 10.12
N TYR A 206 -5.64 10.24 9.30
CA TYR A 206 -4.18 10.10 9.27
C TYR A 206 -3.50 10.67 10.53
N ASP A 207 -4.06 11.72 11.13
CA ASP A 207 -3.57 12.26 12.40
C ASP A 207 -3.71 11.22 13.52
N GLU A 208 -4.86 10.57 13.63
CA GLU A 208 -5.09 9.48 14.58
C GLU A 208 -4.12 8.31 14.34
N MET A 209 -3.98 7.86 13.08
CA MET A 209 -3.04 6.79 12.74
C MET A 209 -1.59 7.15 13.06
N SER A 210 -1.20 8.41 12.85
CA SER A 210 0.16 8.88 13.17
C SER A 210 0.44 8.95 14.68
N GLN A 211 -0.59 8.92 15.54
CA GLN A 211 -0.45 8.89 16.99
C GLN A 211 -0.43 7.47 17.57
N ASN A 212 -0.49 6.43 16.73
CA ASN A 212 -0.42 5.06 17.21
C ASN A 212 0.93 4.76 17.87
N THR A 213 0.89 4.46 19.16
CA THR A 213 2.08 4.22 19.98
C THR A 213 2.87 2.98 19.57
N MET A 214 2.23 2.01 18.89
CA MET A 214 2.87 0.76 18.45
C MET A 214 3.84 0.98 17.28
N ILE A 215 3.63 2.02 16.49
CA ILE A 215 4.49 2.38 15.37
C ILE A 215 5.24 3.69 15.58
N ALA A 216 5.05 4.31 16.74
CA ALA A 216 5.67 5.60 17.07
C ALA A 216 7.18 5.57 16.88
N HIS A 217 7.71 6.59 16.23
CA HIS A 217 9.15 6.75 15.92
C HIS A 217 9.77 5.62 15.07
N THR A 218 8.96 4.85 14.37
CA THR A 218 9.41 3.83 13.42
C THR A 218 9.14 4.24 11.97
N ARG A 219 9.80 3.57 11.01
CA ARG A 219 9.52 3.74 9.57
C ARG A 219 8.06 3.43 9.20
N ASN A 220 7.40 2.57 9.96
CA ASN A 220 6.01 2.18 9.72
C ASN A 220 5.01 3.34 9.93
N MET A 221 5.42 4.39 10.64
CA MET A 221 4.62 5.61 10.82
C MET A 221 4.64 6.53 9.57
N VAL A 222 5.65 6.40 8.72
CA VAL A 222 5.86 7.31 7.58
C VAL A 222 4.67 7.39 6.62
N PRO A 223 4.00 6.28 6.22
CA PRO A 223 2.82 6.37 5.35
C PRO A 223 1.69 7.22 5.94
N SER A 224 1.43 7.11 7.25
CA SER A 224 0.41 7.92 7.93
C SER A 224 0.80 9.41 7.97
N LEU A 225 2.07 9.72 8.22
CA LEU A 225 2.58 11.09 8.15
C LEU A 225 2.48 11.67 6.74
N VAL A 226 2.80 10.89 5.71
CA VAL A 226 2.64 11.33 4.31
C VAL A 226 1.17 11.62 4.00
N GLY A 227 0.25 10.72 4.37
CA GLY A 227 -1.19 10.95 4.17
C GLY A 227 -1.70 12.20 4.89
N LYS A 228 -1.24 12.42 6.15
CA LYS A 228 -1.53 13.64 6.93
C LYS A 228 -1.02 14.89 6.21
N ALA A 229 0.22 14.87 5.73
CA ALA A 229 0.82 16.01 5.02
C ALA A 229 0.09 16.32 3.70
N VAL A 230 -0.32 15.30 2.95
CA VAL A 230 -1.13 15.47 1.73
C VAL A 230 -2.47 16.14 2.07
N ALA A 231 -3.13 15.69 3.16
CA ALA A 231 -4.38 16.31 3.61
C ALA A 231 -4.17 17.77 4.05
N GLN A 232 -3.07 18.10 4.72
CA GLN A 232 -2.71 19.48 5.09
C GLN A 232 -2.46 20.35 3.85
N ALA A 233 -1.69 19.85 2.89
CA ALA A 233 -1.44 20.56 1.62
C ALA A 233 -2.73 20.82 0.85
N ALA A 234 -3.62 19.84 0.78
CA ALA A 234 -4.94 19.99 0.14
C ALA A 234 -5.87 20.99 0.85
N GLN A 235 -5.62 21.27 2.13
CA GLN A 235 -6.28 22.33 2.91
C GLN A 235 -5.55 23.68 2.83
N ASN A 236 -4.50 23.77 2.00
CA ASN A 236 -3.63 24.94 1.86
C ASN A 236 -2.80 25.27 3.14
N ASP A 237 -2.63 24.30 4.04
CA ASP A 237 -1.68 24.38 5.16
C ASP A 237 -0.30 23.88 4.72
N VAL A 238 0.36 24.67 3.86
CA VAL A 238 1.68 24.34 3.32
C VAL A 238 2.75 24.27 4.43
N PRO A 239 2.80 25.16 5.43
CA PRO A 239 3.75 25.03 6.52
C PRO A 239 3.54 23.76 7.36
N GLY A 240 2.30 23.40 7.67
CA GLY A 240 1.97 22.16 8.36
C GLY A 240 2.42 20.93 7.58
N ALA A 241 2.10 20.87 6.28
CA ALA A 241 2.53 19.79 5.40
C ALA A 241 4.05 19.64 5.33
N THR A 242 4.78 20.77 5.24
CA THR A 242 6.25 20.77 5.23
C THR A 242 6.82 20.19 6.53
N ASN A 243 6.30 20.59 7.68
CA ASN A 243 6.76 20.08 8.97
C ASN A 243 6.49 18.59 9.12
N THR A 244 5.30 18.12 8.72
CA THR A 244 4.93 16.70 8.78
C THR A 244 5.78 15.85 7.84
N LEU A 245 6.10 16.33 6.63
CA LEU A 245 7.01 15.62 5.72
C LEU A 245 8.45 15.59 6.23
N ASN A 246 8.93 16.66 6.85
CA ASN A 246 10.24 16.67 7.50
C ASN A 246 10.32 15.63 8.64
N GLU A 247 9.25 15.48 9.44
CA GLU A 247 9.14 14.42 10.43
C GLU A 247 9.18 13.03 9.79
N ALA A 248 8.43 12.81 8.70
CA ALA A 248 8.45 11.56 7.95
C ALA A 248 9.85 11.21 7.42
N LEU A 249 10.57 12.17 6.83
CA LEU A 249 11.91 11.99 6.30
C LEU A 249 12.99 11.89 7.39
N ALA A 250 12.73 12.37 8.60
CA ALA A 250 13.61 12.12 9.74
C ALA A 250 13.55 10.64 10.18
N LEU A 251 12.41 9.96 10.00
CA LEU A 251 12.25 8.54 10.27
C LEU A 251 12.78 7.65 9.12
N ASP A 252 12.54 8.06 7.89
CA ASP A 252 13.07 7.39 6.68
C ASP A 252 13.49 8.39 5.60
N PRO A 253 14.78 8.76 5.54
CA PRO A 253 15.29 9.76 4.60
C PRO A 253 15.17 9.38 3.11
N GLN A 254 14.95 8.09 2.82
CA GLN A 254 14.85 7.58 1.45
C GLN A 254 13.42 7.14 1.09
N HIS A 255 12.44 7.46 1.90
CA HIS A 255 11.06 7.06 1.64
C HIS A 255 10.51 7.78 0.40
N THR A 256 10.22 7.01 -0.65
CA THR A 256 9.90 7.53 -1.99
C THR A 256 8.69 8.45 -2.02
N LEU A 257 7.57 8.03 -1.39
CA LEU A 257 6.36 8.86 -1.33
C LEU A 257 6.57 10.15 -0.53
N ALA A 258 7.36 10.12 0.55
CA ALA A 258 7.66 11.31 1.33
C ALA A 258 8.49 12.31 0.52
N LEU A 259 9.51 11.84 -0.21
CA LEU A 259 10.33 12.68 -1.11
C LEU A 259 9.51 13.27 -2.25
N ALA A 260 8.66 12.47 -2.91
CA ALA A 260 7.80 12.94 -3.99
C ALA A 260 6.87 14.06 -3.51
N ASN A 261 6.17 13.83 -2.39
CA ASN A 261 5.24 14.81 -1.83
C ASN A 261 5.97 16.06 -1.29
N GLN A 262 7.17 15.91 -0.71
CA GLN A 262 7.96 17.06 -0.27
C GLN A 262 8.34 17.96 -1.45
N GLY A 263 8.75 17.40 -2.58
CA GLY A 263 9.03 18.17 -3.80
C GLY A 263 7.82 18.98 -4.28
N VAL A 264 6.63 18.37 -4.23
CA VAL A 264 5.36 19.05 -4.58
C VAL A 264 5.04 20.16 -3.56
N VAL A 265 5.08 19.87 -2.26
CA VAL A 265 4.77 20.86 -1.21
C VAL A 265 5.75 22.03 -1.24
N GLN A 266 7.04 21.80 -1.47
CA GLN A 266 8.03 22.84 -1.65
C GLN A 266 7.72 23.74 -2.86
N SER A 267 7.19 23.19 -3.95
CA SER A 267 6.80 24.01 -5.12
C SER A 267 5.59 24.91 -4.84
N LEU A 268 4.80 24.62 -3.82
CA LEU A 268 3.67 25.45 -3.37
C LEU A 268 4.09 26.50 -2.34
N ALA A 269 5.23 26.33 -1.69
CA ALA A 269 5.73 27.26 -0.68
C ALA A 269 6.35 28.50 -1.34
N SER A 270 6.06 29.68 -0.78
CA SER A 270 6.56 30.97 -1.33
C SER A 270 8.00 31.28 -0.92
N ASP A 271 8.54 30.59 0.05
CA ASP A 271 9.84 30.83 0.70
C ASP A 271 10.92 29.78 0.31
N VAL A 272 10.55 28.75 -0.45
CA VAL A 272 11.48 27.73 -0.94
C VAL A 272 12.13 28.18 -2.25
N THR A 273 13.42 28.05 -2.33
CA THR A 273 14.17 28.37 -3.54
C THR A 273 14.12 27.23 -4.57
N VAL A 274 14.21 27.57 -5.86
CA VAL A 274 14.25 26.56 -6.94
C VAL A 274 15.33 25.50 -6.72
N PRO A 275 16.59 25.83 -6.32
CA PRO A 275 17.59 24.80 -6.03
C PRO A 275 17.25 23.84 -4.90
N GLU A 276 16.49 24.27 -3.87
CA GLU A 276 16.04 23.40 -2.78
C GLU A 276 15.00 22.40 -3.25
N ALA A 277 13.99 22.86 -4.02
CA ALA A 277 12.99 21.99 -4.63
C ALA A 277 13.62 20.98 -5.63
N GLU A 278 14.57 21.44 -6.44
CA GLU A 278 15.34 20.57 -7.35
C GLU A 278 16.16 19.52 -6.59
N SER A 279 16.75 19.87 -5.45
CA SER A 279 17.50 18.92 -4.63
C SER A 279 16.62 17.75 -4.17
N THR A 280 15.41 18.02 -3.68
CA THR A 280 14.46 17.02 -3.23
C THR A 280 13.98 16.14 -4.40
N THR A 281 13.64 16.76 -5.53
CA THR A 281 13.24 16.05 -6.75
C THR A 281 14.36 15.13 -7.26
N ASN A 282 15.62 15.58 -7.20
CA ASN A 282 16.77 14.78 -7.57
C ASN A 282 17.04 13.63 -6.60
N MET A 283 16.74 13.78 -5.30
CA MET A 283 16.79 12.67 -4.34
C MET A 283 15.77 11.60 -4.69
N TYR A 284 14.52 11.98 -4.96
CA TYR A 284 13.50 11.04 -5.42
C TYR A 284 13.92 10.31 -6.70
N ALA A 285 14.40 11.03 -7.71
CA ALA A 285 14.84 10.43 -8.96
C ALA A 285 16.02 9.46 -8.82
N LYS A 286 16.86 9.63 -7.79
CA LYS A 286 17.91 8.64 -7.45
C LYS A 286 17.37 7.40 -6.77
N THR A 287 16.31 7.54 -5.99
CA THR A 287 15.69 6.42 -5.26
C THR A 287 14.80 5.58 -6.19
N GLU A 288 14.07 6.25 -7.09
CA GLU A 288 13.14 5.62 -8.04
C GLU A 288 13.40 6.09 -9.49
N PRO A 289 14.54 5.70 -10.10
CA PRO A 289 14.95 6.25 -11.40
C PRO A 289 14.03 5.86 -12.57
N VAL A 290 13.28 4.78 -12.45
CA VAL A 290 12.40 4.24 -13.51
C VAL A 290 10.93 4.62 -13.29
N SER A 291 10.62 5.44 -12.27
CA SER A 291 9.24 5.80 -11.97
C SER A 291 8.59 6.63 -13.08
N ALA A 292 7.28 6.42 -13.28
CA ALA A 292 6.48 7.21 -14.22
C ALA A 292 6.54 8.72 -13.89
N LEU A 293 6.68 9.08 -12.62
CA LEU A 293 6.77 10.48 -12.17
C LEU A 293 8.08 11.12 -12.65
N VAL A 294 9.21 10.43 -12.59
CA VAL A 294 10.50 10.91 -13.09
C VAL A 294 10.43 11.10 -14.61
N SER A 295 9.90 10.11 -15.33
CA SER A 295 9.71 10.20 -16.79
C SER A 295 8.80 11.36 -17.20
N PHE A 296 7.76 11.63 -16.41
CA PHE A 296 6.88 12.78 -16.62
C PHE A 296 7.62 14.12 -16.40
N TRP A 297 8.41 14.25 -15.33
CA TRP A 297 9.17 15.45 -15.05
C TRP A 297 10.21 15.73 -16.15
N ASP A 298 10.92 14.72 -16.63
CA ASP A 298 11.91 14.86 -17.69
C ASP A 298 11.25 15.27 -19.01
N THR A 299 10.10 14.71 -19.33
CA THR A 299 9.32 15.13 -20.50
C THR A 299 8.92 16.61 -20.40
N LYS A 300 8.39 17.04 -19.25
CA LYS A 300 7.97 18.43 -19.04
C LYS A 300 9.13 19.40 -19.01
N ARG A 301 10.28 19.01 -18.46
CA ARG A 301 11.51 19.80 -18.54
C ARG A 301 11.93 20.02 -19.98
N HIS A 302 11.95 18.97 -20.79
CA HIS A 302 12.32 19.05 -22.20
C HIS A 302 11.34 19.91 -23.03
N GLU A 303 10.04 19.78 -22.81
CA GLU A 303 9.03 20.65 -23.42
C GLU A 303 9.25 22.13 -23.07
N LEU A 304 9.57 22.44 -21.81
CA LEU A 304 9.88 23.80 -21.36
C LEU A 304 11.14 24.34 -22.01
N GLU A 305 12.23 23.57 -22.08
CA GLU A 305 13.47 23.94 -22.73
C GLU A 305 13.27 24.28 -24.24
N GLN A 306 12.46 23.46 -24.93
CA GLN A 306 12.09 23.73 -26.33
C GLN A 306 11.28 25.02 -26.48
N ALA A 307 10.32 25.26 -25.58
CA ALA A 307 9.51 26.46 -25.59
C ALA A 307 10.38 27.73 -25.36
N VAL A 308 11.30 27.66 -24.40
CA VAL A 308 12.24 28.76 -24.12
C VAL A 308 13.17 29.03 -25.32
N ALA A 309 13.70 27.96 -25.95
CA ALA A 309 14.55 28.12 -27.15
C ALA A 309 13.79 28.71 -28.33
N ALA A 310 12.48 28.43 -28.46
CA ALA A 310 11.64 29.00 -29.51
C ALA A 310 11.29 30.51 -29.30
N MET A 311 11.50 31.03 -28.09
CA MET A 311 11.27 32.44 -27.74
C MET A 311 12.52 33.33 -27.93
N GLN A 312 13.68 32.72 -28.09
CA GLN A 312 14.97 33.40 -28.37
C GLN A 312 15.22 33.51 -29.87
#